data_4cb18acf18ec04796276dab5c74d86b0
#
_entry.id   4cb18acf18ec04796276dab5c74d86b0
#
_cell.length_a   1.000
_cell.length_b   1.000
_cell.length_c   1.000
_cell.angle_alpha   90.00
_cell.angle_beta   90.00
_cell.angle_gamma   90.00
#
_symmetry.space_group_name_H-M   'P 1'
#
loop_
_entity.id
_entity.type
_entity.pdbx_description
1 polymer ?
#
loop_
_entity_poly.entity_id
_entity_poly.type
_entity_poly.pdbx_seq_one_letter_code
_entity_poly.pdbx_strand_id
1 'polypeptide(L)'
;MCQNRIMFKQFIMAGAIDIVQIDACRLGGLNEVLAVLVMAAKYNLPVWPHAGGVGLCEYVQHLSMIDYLVVSGTKEGRVIEYVDHLHEHFVDPCVVRGGHYLPPARPGFSIEMKPATLASFAHRPEKASAA
;
A
#
# COMPACT_ATOMS: atom_id res chain seq x y z
N MET A 1 -2.78 -15.58 5.64
CA MET A 1 -2.63 -14.10 5.57
C MET A 1 -1.76 -13.63 6.71
N CYS A 2 -0.66 -12.93 6.41
CA CYS A 2 0.24 -12.37 7.44
C CYS A 2 -0.29 -11.01 7.91
N GLN A 3 -0.58 -10.87 9.18
CA GLN A 3 -1.19 -9.66 9.77
C GLN A 3 -0.22 -8.85 10.64
N ASN A 4 0.98 -9.35 10.86
CA ASN A 4 1.99 -8.66 11.66
C ASN A 4 3.40 -9.15 11.31
N ARG A 5 4.40 -8.37 11.71
CA ARG A 5 5.83 -8.66 11.49
C ARG A 5 6.29 -10.01 12.02
N ILE A 6 5.67 -10.52 13.09
CA ILE A 6 6.07 -11.79 13.69
C ILE A 6 5.71 -12.95 12.78
N MET A 7 4.51 -12.93 12.19
CA MET A 7 4.10 -13.94 11.21
C MET A 7 4.98 -13.90 9.96
N PHE A 8 5.25 -12.72 9.41
CA PHE A 8 6.19 -12.56 8.30
C PHE A 8 7.56 -13.14 8.65
N LYS A 9 8.10 -12.82 9.83
CA LYS A 9 9.36 -13.37 10.30
C LYS A 9 9.36 -14.90 10.29
N GLN A 10 8.31 -15.53 10.82
CA GLN A 10 8.20 -16.98 10.87
C GLN A 10 8.19 -17.61 9.48
N PHE A 11 7.42 -17.08 8.55
CA PHE A 11 7.36 -17.58 7.17
C PHE A 11 8.69 -17.38 6.43
N ILE A 12 9.31 -16.22 6.58
CA ILE A 12 10.62 -15.91 5.99
C ILE A 12 11.69 -16.88 6.52
N MET A 13 11.77 -17.04 7.84
CA MET A 13 12.77 -17.92 8.46
C MET A 13 12.55 -19.39 8.11
N ALA A 14 11.32 -19.81 7.89
CA ALA A 14 10.99 -21.17 7.45
C ALA A 14 11.25 -21.41 5.95
N GLY A 15 11.64 -20.38 5.18
CA GLY A 15 11.79 -20.48 3.72
C GLY A 15 10.46 -20.79 3.02
N ALA A 16 9.33 -20.39 3.61
CA ALA A 16 8.00 -20.75 3.13
C ALA A 16 7.40 -19.72 2.14
N ILE A 17 8.11 -18.64 1.87
CA ILE A 17 7.72 -17.60 0.90
C ILE A 17 8.95 -17.14 0.11
N ASP A 18 8.76 -16.95 -1.19
CA ASP A 18 9.78 -16.44 -2.12
C ASP A 18 9.64 -14.95 -2.39
N ILE A 19 8.43 -14.43 -2.22
CA ILE A 19 8.08 -13.03 -2.45
C ILE A 19 7.26 -12.55 -1.25
N VAL A 20 7.63 -11.41 -0.70
CA VAL A 20 6.91 -10.79 0.41
C VAL A 20 5.84 -9.85 -0.14
N GLN A 21 4.57 -10.25 -0.05
CA GLN A 21 3.46 -9.37 -0.37
C GLN A 21 2.94 -8.71 0.90
N ILE A 22 3.22 -7.42 1.06
CA ILE A 22 2.67 -6.61 2.15
C ILE A 22 1.32 -6.02 1.74
N ASP A 23 0.43 -5.85 2.72
CA ASP A 23 -0.81 -5.09 2.57
C ASP A 23 -0.88 -4.06 3.70
N ALA A 24 -0.76 -2.79 3.33
CA ALA A 24 -0.69 -1.68 4.28
C ALA A 24 -1.99 -1.47 5.07
N CYS A 25 -3.13 -1.97 4.57
CA CYS A 25 -4.41 -1.91 5.27
C CYS A 25 -4.61 -3.07 6.28
N ARG A 26 -3.81 -4.12 6.17
CA ARG A 26 -3.90 -5.31 7.03
C ARG A 26 -2.79 -5.42 8.06
N LEU A 27 -1.73 -4.65 7.89
CA LEU A 27 -0.65 -4.50 8.86
C LEU A 27 -0.97 -3.33 9.81
N GLY A 28 -0.38 -3.37 11.00
CA GLY A 28 -0.59 -2.38 12.06
C GLY A 28 0.06 -1.00 11.81
N GLY A 29 0.12 -0.55 10.55
CA GLY A 29 0.63 0.75 10.15
C GLY A 29 2.07 0.73 9.62
N LEU A 30 2.62 1.92 9.38
CA LEU A 30 3.92 2.11 8.73
C LEU A 30 5.06 1.38 9.44
N ASN A 31 5.08 1.40 10.77
CA ASN A 31 6.15 0.74 11.54
C ASN A 31 6.19 -0.78 11.32
N GLU A 32 5.05 -1.43 11.20
CA GLU A 32 4.97 -2.85 10.86
C GLU A 32 5.47 -3.11 9.45
N VAL A 33 5.05 -2.26 8.49
CA VAL A 33 5.51 -2.35 7.09
C VAL A 33 7.03 -2.21 7.01
N LEU A 34 7.61 -1.19 7.64
CA LEU A 34 9.06 -0.95 7.65
C LEU A 34 9.83 -2.15 8.24
N ALA A 35 9.35 -2.73 9.33
CA ALA A 35 9.95 -3.92 9.91
C ALA A 35 9.95 -5.10 8.94
N VAL A 36 8.86 -5.29 8.18
CA VAL A 36 8.77 -6.35 7.16
C VAL A 36 9.70 -6.07 5.98
N LEU A 37 9.79 -4.83 5.49
CA LEU A 37 10.72 -4.44 4.41
C LEU A 37 12.18 -4.74 4.79
N VAL A 38 12.60 -4.34 5.99
CA VAL A 38 13.96 -4.60 6.49
C VAL A 38 14.23 -6.10 6.63
N MET A 39 13.26 -6.87 7.12
CA MET A 39 13.39 -8.33 7.19
C MET A 39 13.51 -8.94 5.79
N ALA A 40 12.67 -8.55 4.84
CA ALA A 40 12.72 -9.04 3.47
C ALA A 40 14.10 -8.76 2.84
N ALA A 41 14.62 -7.54 2.99
CA ALA A 41 15.95 -7.17 2.52
C ALA A 41 17.05 -8.00 3.15
N LYS A 42 16.99 -8.27 4.47
CA LYS A 42 17.96 -9.11 5.18
C LYS A 42 18.03 -10.54 4.62
N TYR A 43 16.93 -11.06 4.13
CA TYR A 43 16.84 -12.42 3.56
C TYR A 43 16.85 -12.44 2.02
N ASN A 44 17.17 -11.30 1.37
CA ASN A 44 17.19 -11.13 -0.09
C ASN A 44 15.86 -11.50 -0.78
N LEU A 45 14.74 -11.25 -0.13
CA LEU A 45 13.42 -11.48 -0.69
C LEU A 45 12.88 -10.21 -1.34
N PRO A 46 12.34 -10.29 -2.56
CA PRO A 46 11.65 -9.17 -3.19
C PRO A 46 10.34 -8.86 -2.45
N VAL A 47 9.95 -7.59 -2.47
CA VAL A 47 8.67 -7.13 -1.92
C VAL A 47 7.79 -6.62 -3.04
N TRP A 48 6.56 -7.18 -3.14
CA TRP A 48 5.54 -6.81 -4.10
C TRP A 48 4.29 -6.34 -3.34
N PRO A 49 4.14 -5.03 -3.11
CA PRO A 49 3.02 -4.53 -2.33
C PRO A 49 1.67 -4.80 -2.99
N HIS A 50 0.71 -5.24 -2.18
CA HIS A 50 -0.68 -5.38 -2.56
C HIS A 50 -1.34 -4.00 -2.68
N ALA A 51 -2.12 -3.77 -3.74
CA ALA A 51 -2.80 -2.51 -3.99
C ALA A 51 -4.25 -2.70 -4.49
N GLY A 52 -4.93 -3.72 -4.03
CA GLY A 52 -6.27 -4.11 -4.49
C GLY A 52 -7.46 -3.34 -3.89
N GLY A 53 -7.25 -2.20 -3.25
CA GLY A 53 -8.31 -1.43 -2.59
C GLY A 53 -8.25 0.06 -2.86
N VAL A 54 -9.34 0.75 -2.50
CA VAL A 54 -9.47 2.22 -2.63
C VAL A 54 -8.34 2.92 -1.90
N GLY A 55 -7.57 3.77 -2.60
CA GLY A 55 -6.44 4.51 -2.04
C GLY A 55 -5.19 3.68 -1.77
N LEU A 56 -5.21 2.37 -2.01
CA LEU A 56 -4.04 1.52 -1.81
C LEU A 56 -2.96 1.81 -2.85
N CYS A 57 -3.28 2.01 -4.11
CA CYS A 57 -2.32 2.42 -5.13
C CYS A 57 -1.63 3.73 -4.75
N GLU A 58 -2.40 4.71 -4.28
CA GLU A 58 -1.93 6.02 -3.81
C GLU A 58 -0.97 5.88 -2.62
N TYR A 59 -1.24 4.94 -1.72
CA TYR A 59 -0.44 4.75 -0.52
C TYR A 59 0.81 3.89 -0.75
N VAL A 60 0.66 2.75 -1.41
CA VAL A 60 1.77 1.78 -1.54
C VAL A 60 2.91 2.29 -2.42
N GLN A 61 2.67 3.23 -3.34
CA GLN A 61 3.76 3.87 -4.08
C GLN A 61 4.78 4.52 -3.15
N HIS A 62 4.34 5.12 -2.03
CA HIS A 62 5.25 5.69 -1.02
C HIS A 62 6.05 4.60 -0.30
N LEU A 63 5.42 3.48 0.03
CA LEU A 63 6.10 2.35 0.66
C LEU A 63 7.14 1.73 -0.27
N SER A 64 6.83 1.64 -1.57
CA SER A 64 7.77 1.16 -2.58
C SER A 64 8.94 2.13 -2.80
N MET A 65 8.70 3.45 -2.72
CA MET A 65 9.79 4.43 -2.72
C MET A 65 10.68 4.30 -1.50
N ILE A 66 10.12 4.05 -0.32
CA ILE A 66 10.90 3.80 0.90
C ILE A 66 11.73 2.54 0.73
N ASP A 67 11.15 1.44 0.23
CA ASP A 67 11.91 0.22 -0.04
C ASP A 67 13.08 0.51 -0.97
N TYR A 68 12.81 1.16 -2.10
CA TYR A 68 13.86 1.48 -3.09
C TYR A 68 14.94 2.41 -2.55
N LEU A 69 14.57 3.53 -1.91
CA LEU A 69 15.53 4.58 -1.55
C LEU A 69 16.32 4.26 -0.27
N VAL A 70 15.73 3.54 0.67
CA VAL A 70 16.24 3.44 2.04
C VAL A 70 16.55 2.00 2.46
N VAL A 71 15.90 1.00 1.86
CA VAL A 71 15.99 -0.39 2.32
C VAL A 71 16.75 -1.25 1.31
N SER A 72 16.21 -1.46 0.11
CA SER A 72 16.76 -2.39 -0.87
C SER A 72 17.80 -1.78 -1.82
N GLY A 73 17.67 -0.50 -2.12
CA GLY A 73 18.53 0.21 -3.09
C GLY A 73 18.36 -0.26 -4.54
N THR A 74 17.38 -1.10 -4.84
CA THR A 74 17.18 -1.67 -6.17
C THR A 74 15.72 -1.69 -6.59
N LYS A 75 15.49 -1.56 -7.90
CA LYS A 75 14.20 -1.80 -8.55
C LYS A 75 14.11 -3.18 -9.21
N GLU A 76 15.21 -3.92 -9.25
CA GLU A 76 15.25 -5.25 -9.87
C GLU A 76 14.38 -6.23 -9.08
N GLY A 77 13.52 -6.97 -9.79
CA GLY A 77 12.57 -7.89 -9.18
C GLY A 77 11.48 -7.23 -8.34
N ARG A 78 11.30 -5.90 -8.42
CA ARG A 78 10.28 -5.15 -7.68
C ARG A 78 9.09 -4.87 -8.57
N VAL A 79 7.91 -5.19 -8.06
CA VAL A 79 6.62 -4.98 -8.73
C VAL A 79 5.66 -4.39 -7.72
N ILE A 80 4.81 -3.46 -8.16
CA ILE A 80 3.70 -2.92 -7.37
C ILE A 80 2.41 -3.36 -8.06
N GLU A 81 1.47 -3.89 -7.31
CA GLU A 81 0.14 -4.17 -7.84
C GLU A 81 -0.55 -2.86 -8.24
N TYR A 82 -1.37 -2.92 -9.28
CA TYR A 82 -2.14 -1.79 -9.75
C TYR A 82 -3.57 -2.23 -10.08
N VAL A 83 -4.53 -1.44 -9.66
CA VAL A 83 -5.94 -1.58 -10.03
C VAL A 83 -6.42 -0.26 -10.62
N ASP A 84 -7.02 -0.31 -11.81
CA ASP A 84 -7.43 0.87 -12.57
C ASP A 84 -8.87 1.30 -12.23
N HIS A 85 -9.08 1.73 -10.99
CA HIS A 85 -10.39 2.24 -10.56
C HIS A 85 -10.28 3.16 -9.33
N LEU A 86 -11.24 4.07 -9.19
CA LEU A 86 -11.47 4.93 -8.03
C LEU A 86 -10.38 5.99 -7.74
N HIS A 87 -9.42 6.16 -8.65
CA HIS A 87 -8.37 7.18 -8.54
C HIS A 87 -8.93 8.61 -8.61
N GLU A 88 -10.05 8.79 -9.31
CA GLU A 88 -10.75 10.08 -9.47
C GLU A 88 -11.23 10.67 -8.14
N HIS A 89 -11.30 9.88 -7.08
CA HIS A 89 -11.74 10.30 -5.76
C HIS A 89 -10.67 10.97 -4.92
N PHE A 90 -9.40 10.88 -5.34
CA PHE A 90 -8.26 11.41 -4.60
C PHE A 90 -7.80 12.77 -5.13
N VAL A 91 -7.25 13.60 -4.23
CA VAL A 91 -6.71 14.93 -4.58
C VAL A 91 -5.41 14.79 -5.38
N ASP A 92 -4.61 13.78 -5.05
CA ASP A 92 -3.33 13.48 -5.68
C ASP A 92 -3.29 11.98 -6.06
N PRO A 93 -4.02 11.58 -7.12
CA PRO A 93 -4.11 10.19 -7.52
C PRO A 93 -2.75 9.67 -8.02
N CYS A 94 -2.52 8.38 -7.86
CA CYS A 94 -1.33 7.74 -8.42
C CYS A 94 -1.36 7.81 -9.96
N VAL A 95 -0.18 7.92 -10.55
CA VAL A 95 -0.01 7.99 -12.01
C VAL A 95 0.88 6.85 -12.46
N VAL A 96 0.37 6.04 -13.39
CA VAL A 96 1.14 4.98 -14.05
C VAL A 96 1.42 5.39 -15.49
N ARG A 97 2.68 5.33 -15.90
CA ARG A 97 3.09 5.63 -17.27
C ARG A 97 4.17 4.63 -17.72
N GLY A 98 3.97 4.05 -18.88
CA GLY A 98 4.94 3.07 -19.42
C GLY A 98 5.19 1.88 -18.50
N GLY A 99 4.16 1.43 -17.77
CA GLY A 99 4.28 0.32 -16.81
C GLY A 99 4.95 0.68 -15.48
N HIS A 100 5.14 1.97 -15.18
CA HIS A 100 5.78 2.41 -13.94
C HIS A 100 4.90 3.42 -13.20
N TYR A 101 4.85 3.30 -11.87
CA TYR A 101 4.34 4.37 -11.03
C TYR A 101 5.28 5.57 -11.09
N LEU A 102 4.71 6.75 -11.28
CA LEU A 102 5.47 8.01 -11.19
C LEU A 102 5.48 8.50 -9.75
N PRO A 103 6.62 9.02 -9.26
CA PRO A 103 6.66 9.62 -7.93
C PRO A 103 5.62 10.75 -7.82
N PRO A 104 4.85 10.81 -6.71
CA PRO A 104 3.92 11.91 -6.50
C PRO A 104 4.67 13.23 -6.36
N ALA A 105 4.09 14.30 -6.93
CA ALA A 105 4.70 15.62 -6.94
C ALA A 105 4.36 16.45 -5.68
N ARG A 106 3.34 16.02 -4.92
CA ARG A 106 2.85 16.73 -3.74
C ARG A 106 3.39 16.11 -2.46
N PRO A 107 3.62 16.92 -1.41
CA PRO A 107 3.91 16.39 -0.07
C PRO A 107 2.71 15.60 0.48
N GLY A 108 2.98 14.60 1.31
CA GLY A 108 1.96 13.78 1.96
C GLY A 108 1.98 12.33 1.48
N PHE A 109 0.88 11.61 1.73
CA PHE A 109 0.74 10.19 1.39
C PHE A 109 -0.21 9.92 0.22
N SER A 110 -0.66 10.97 -0.48
CA SER A 110 -1.56 10.90 -1.63
C SER A 110 -2.95 10.27 -1.36
N ILE A 111 -3.31 10.05 -0.08
CA ILE A 111 -4.57 9.41 0.34
C ILE A 111 -5.67 10.39 0.71
N GLU A 112 -5.49 11.68 0.46
CA GLU A 112 -6.50 12.69 0.71
C GLU A 112 -7.62 12.58 -0.31
N MET A 113 -8.84 12.29 0.16
CA MET A 113 -10.02 12.24 -0.70
C MET A 113 -10.61 13.62 -0.94
N LYS A 114 -11.17 13.81 -2.13
CA LYS A 114 -11.87 15.06 -2.48
C LYS A 114 -13.09 15.26 -1.57
N PRO A 115 -13.33 16.48 -1.04
CA PRO A 115 -14.49 16.75 -0.19
C PRO A 115 -15.83 16.42 -0.81
N ALA A 116 -15.97 16.65 -2.14
CA ALA A 116 -17.17 16.30 -2.88
C ALA A 116 -17.45 14.79 -2.86
N THR A 117 -16.41 13.96 -2.98
CA THR A 117 -16.52 12.50 -2.87
C THR A 117 -17.01 12.09 -1.49
N LEU A 118 -16.39 12.62 -0.43
CA LEU A 118 -16.80 12.32 0.94
C LEU A 118 -18.27 12.70 1.18
N ALA A 119 -18.70 13.85 0.68
CA ALA A 119 -20.10 14.29 0.79
C ALA A 119 -21.08 13.40 0.03
N SER A 120 -20.68 12.92 -1.16
CA SER A 120 -21.54 12.07 -2.02
C SER A 120 -21.73 10.65 -1.47
N PHE A 121 -20.69 10.09 -0.85
CA PHE A 121 -20.69 8.71 -0.34
C PHE A 121 -20.86 8.63 1.19
N ALA A 122 -21.12 9.76 1.86
CA ALA A 122 -21.38 9.76 3.30
C ALA A 122 -22.63 8.94 3.61
N HIS A 123 -22.50 7.97 4.50
CA HIS A 123 -23.65 7.22 5.00
C HIS A 123 -24.62 8.15 5.73
N ARG A 124 -25.86 8.16 5.29
CA ARG A 124 -26.95 8.88 5.96
C ARG A 124 -27.89 7.82 6.54
N PRO A 125 -27.89 7.62 7.88
CA PRO A 125 -28.81 6.69 8.51
C PRO A 125 -30.24 7.15 8.19
N GLU A 126 -31.11 6.24 7.72
CA GLU A 126 -32.52 6.50 7.61
C GLU A 126 -33.04 6.93 8.99
N LYS A 127 -33.78 8.04 9.03
CA LYS A 127 -34.49 8.44 10.25
C LYS A 127 -35.39 7.27 10.61
N ALA A 128 -35.14 6.64 11.78
CA ALA A 128 -36.04 5.64 12.29
C ALA A 128 -37.46 6.28 12.28
N SER A 129 -38.36 5.73 11.48
CA SER A 129 -39.75 6.14 11.50
C SER A 129 -40.24 5.87 12.92
N ALA A 130 -40.54 6.96 13.63
CA ALA A 130 -41.22 6.82 14.93
C ALA A 130 -42.54 6.10 14.73
N ALA A 131 -42.61 4.84 15.17
CA ALA A 131 -43.83 4.07 15.24
C ALA A 131 -44.63 4.51 16.47
#